data_bc5e095bd6eabdfcca9ffd526ddbdb80
#
_entry.id   bc5e095bd6eabdfcca9ffd526ddbdb80
#
_cell.length_a   1.000
_cell.length_b   1.000
_cell.length_c   1.000
_cell.angle_alpha   90.00
_cell.angle_beta   90.00
_cell.angle_gamma   90.00
#
_symmetry.space_group_name_H-M   'P 1'
#
loop_
_entity.id
_entity.type
_entity.pdbx_description
1 polymer ?
#
loop_
_entity_poly.entity_id
_entity_poly.type
_entity_poly.pdbx_seq_one_letter_code
_entity_poly.pdbx_strand_id
1 'polypeptide(L)'
;MNNILSVENLCLWYGSHQALKDINIEIPEKSITALIGPSGCGKSTFLKTLDRMNDLIPDVKITGSVLYKGEDIFDSSVDVSELRRQVGMVFQKPNPFPMSIYDNIAYGPRTHGVKNKAKLDEIVEKSLRGAAIWDEVKDCLKKNALGLSGGQQQRLCIARALAVEPEVLLMDEPTSALDPISTSKIEELAMELKEKYTIVIVTHNMQQAVRISDHTAFFLLGELVEYGETEKLFSQPQDKRTEDYITGRFG
;
A
#
# COMPACT_ATOMS: atom_id res chain seq x y z
N MET A 1 2.04 9.50 19.40
CA MET A 1 2.52 8.55 18.38
C MET A 1 3.34 9.34 17.38
N ASN A 2 4.41 8.80 16.86
CA ASN A 2 5.16 9.48 15.80
C ASN A 2 4.46 9.22 14.47
N ASN A 3 4.42 10.22 13.60
CA ASN A 3 3.90 10.07 12.24
C ASN A 3 5.07 9.78 11.31
N ILE A 4 4.92 8.74 10.47
CA ILE A 4 5.93 8.40 9.46
C ILE A 4 5.72 9.17 8.16
N LEU A 5 4.45 9.47 7.86
CA LEU A 5 4.04 10.30 6.73
C LEU A 5 3.13 11.43 7.24
N SER A 6 3.39 12.65 6.78
CA SER A 6 2.52 13.81 6.98
C SER A 6 2.26 14.48 5.65
N VAL A 7 1.00 14.74 5.35
CA VAL A 7 0.58 15.34 4.08
C VAL A 7 -0.13 16.64 4.38
N GLU A 8 0.29 17.73 3.73
CA GLU A 8 -0.21 19.08 3.97
C GLU A 8 -0.63 19.75 2.65
N ASN A 9 -1.88 20.19 2.59
CA ASN A 9 -2.48 20.93 1.48
C ASN A 9 -2.22 20.29 0.11
N LEU A 10 -2.20 18.94 0.06
CA LEU A 10 -1.87 18.20 -1.16
C LEU A 10 -2.99 18.33 -2.18
N CYS A 11 -2.66 18.90 -3.34
CA CYS A 11 -3.51 18.91 -4.51
C CYS A 11 -2.80 18.21 -5.68
N LEU A 12 -3.57 17.49 -6.51
CA LEU A 12 -3.04 16.82 -7.69
C LEU A 12 -3.99 16.96 -8.88
N TRP A 13 -3.42 17.23 -10.05
CA TRP A 13 -4.14 17.32 -11.32
C TRP A 13 -3.54 16.35 -12.35
N TYR A 14 -4.42 15.74 -13.14
CA TYR A 14 -4.10 15.06 -14.39
C TYR A 14 -4.58 15.95 -15.54
N GLY A 15 -3.66 16.69 -16.19
CA GLY A 15 -4.03 17.75 -17.12
C GLY A 15 -4.91 18.81 -16.47
N SER A 16 -6.17 18.95 -16.95
CA SER A 16 -7.15 19.90 -16.37
C SER A 16 -8.00 19.30 -15.24
N HIS A 17 -7.97 17.97 -15.02
CA HIS A 17 -8.79 17.32 -14.02
C HIS A 17 -8.09 17.31 -12.65
N GLN A 18 -8.70 17.96 -11.66
CA GLN A 18 -8.22 17.92 -10.28
C GLN A 18 -8.68 16.64 -9.60
N ALA A 19 -7.74 15.73 -9.34
CA ALA A 19 -8.01 14.42 -8.72
C ALA A 19 -7.90 14.44 -7.20
N LEU A 20 -7.06 15.32 -6.62
CA LEU A 20 -6.95 15.52 -5.17
C LEU A 20 -7.06 17.00 -4.84
N LYS A 21 -7.78 17.31 -3.75
CA LYS A 21 -8.13 18.67 -3.34
C LYS A 21 -7.82 18.85 -1.85
N ASP A 22 -6.77 19.60 -1.57
CA ASP A 22 -6.40 20.04 -0.21
C ASP A 22 -6.38 18.90 0.82
N ILE A 23 -5.69 17.81 0.50
CA ILE A 23 -5.59 16.65 1.38
C ILE A 23 -4.60 16.97 2.52
N ASN A 24 -5.09 16.80 3.76
CA ASN A 24 -4.32 16.95 4.97
C ASN A 24 -4.49 15.70 5.84
N ILE A 25 -3.41 14.92 6.06
CA ILE A 25 -3.48 13.66 6.80
C ILE A 25 -2.12 13.33 7.43
N GLU A 26 -2.18 12.77 8.64
CA GLU A 26 -1.02 12.23 9.34
C GLU A 26 -1.15 10.71 9.46
N ILE A 27 -0.14 9.96 9.06
CA ILE A 27 -0.12 8.50 9.10
C ILE A 27 0.83 8.04 10.19
N PRO A 28 0.31 7.45 11.28
CA PRO A 28 1.13 6.99 12.39
C PRO A 28 2.02 5.80 12.03
N GLU A 29 3.20 5.74 12.63
CA GLU A 29 4.10 4.58 12.51
C GLU A 29 3.45 3.29 13.05
N LYS A 30 3.78 2.16 12.42
CA LYS A 30 3.37 0.80 12.85
C LYS A 30 1.86 0.69 13.10
N SER A 31 1.11 1.21 12.15
CA SER A 31 -0.34 1.16 12.13
C SER A 31 -0.84 0.79 10.74
N ILE A 32 -2.09 0.38 10.64
CA ILE A 32 -2.80 0.22 9.37
C ILE A 32 -3.75 1.39 9.21
N THR A 33 -3.54 2.19 8.16
CA THR A 33 -4.49 3.22 7.72
C THR A 33 -5.23 2.75 6.49
N ALA A 34 -6.56 2.58 6.60
CA ALA A 34 -7.41 2.23 5.46
C ALA A 34 -7.93 3.49 4.75
N LEU A 35 -7.85 3.49 3.43
CA LEU A 35 -8.46 4.52 2.57
C LEU A 35 -9.73 3.93 1.97
N ILE A 36 -10.90 4.49 2.33
CA ILE A 36 -12.21 4.05 1.87
C ILE A 36 -12.92 5.15 1.05
N GLY A 37 -13.93 4.78 0.30
CA GLY A 37 -14.73 5.71 -0.52
C GLY A 37 -15.12 5.09 -1.87
N PRO A 38 -16.00 5.75 -2.63
CA PRO A 38 -16.47 5.25 -3.92
C PRO A 38 -15.34 5.15 -4.95
N SER A 39 -15.58 4.37 -6.02
CA SER A 39 -14.63 4.26 -7.12
C SER A 39 -14.36 5.62 -7.77
N GLY A 40 -13.12 5.91 -8.11
CA GLY A 40 -12.72 7.17 -8.75
C GLY A 40 -12.64 8.39 -7.82
N CYS A 41 -12.80 8.25 -6.49
CA CYS A 41 -12.74 9.38 -5.56
C CYS A 41 -11.32 9.86 -5.18
N GLY A 42 -10.25 9.27 -5.75
CA GLY A 42 -8.87 9.74 -5.55
C GLY A 42 -7.98 8.84 -4.66
N LYS A 43 -8.49 7.77 -4.04
CA LYS A 43 -7.71 6.90 -3.11
C LYS A 43 -6.41 6.36 -3.69
N SER A 44 -6.48 5.71 -4.86
CA SER A 44 -5.28 5.16 -5.52
C SER A 44 -4.36 6.27 -6.04
N THR A 45 -4.91 7.43 -6.41
CA THR A 45 -4.10 8.61 -6.76
C THR A 45 -3.34 9.09 -5.53
N PHE A 46 -4.01 9.23 -4.39
CA PHE A 46 -3.37 9.60 -3.13
C PHE A 46 -2.29 8.57 -2.74
N LEU A 47 -2.64 7.28 -2.73
CA LEU A 47 -1.68 6.21 -2.40
C LEU A 47 -0.41 6.28 -3.25
N LYS A 48 -0.54 6.43 -4.59
CA LYS A 48 0.56 6.53 -5.54
C LYS A 48 1.34 7.83 -5.46
N THR A 49 0.81 8.85 -4.77
CA THR A 49 1.56 10.08 -4.51
C THR A 49 2.60 9.85 -3.42
N LEU A 50 2.33 8.98 -2.44
CA LEU A 50 3.21 8.73 -1.30
C LEU A 50 4.57 8.08 -1.68
N ASP A 51 4.65 7.40 -2.83
CA ASP A 51 5.88 6.79 -3.37
C ASP A 51 6.33 7.44 -4.70
N ARG A 52 5.72 8.58 -5.06
CA ARG A 52 6.00 9.31 -6.30
C ARG A 52 5.73 8.52 -7.59
N MET A 53 4.87 7.48 -7.55
CA MET A 53 4.49 6.75 -8.77
C MET A 53 3.72 7.62 -9.76
N ASN A 54 3.06 8.69 -9.30
CA ASN A 54 2.36 9.63 -10.18
C ASN A 54 3.32 10.45 -11.06
N ASP A 55 4.61 10.56 -10.71
CA ASP A 55 5.65 11.21 -11.55
C ASP A 55 5.81 10.52 -12.92
N LEU A 56 5.37 9.26 -13.04
CA LEU A 56 5.44 8.50 -14.28
C LEU A 56 4.28 8.81 -15.25
N ILE A 57 3.31 9.60 -14.82
CA ILE A 57 2.13 9.96 -15.62
C ILE A 57 2.37 11.32 -16.26
N PRO A 58 2.25 11.44 -17.61
CA PRO A 58 2.40 12.74 -18.27
C PRO A 58 1.39 13.77 -17.78
N ASP A 59 1.78 15.04 -17.79
CA ASP A 59 0.94 16.20 -17.44
C ASP A 59 0.34 16.14 -16.01
N VAL A 60 1.05 15.50 -15.07
CA VAL A 60 0.71 15.55 -13.65
C VAL A 60 1.25 16.85 -13.05
N LYS A 61 0.38 17.55 -12.32
CA LYS A 61 0.74 18.67 -11.47
C LYS A 61 0.41 18.36 -10.03
N ILE A 62 1.39 18.51 -9.13
CA ILE A 62 1.25 18.31 -7.68
C ILE A 62 1.63 19.61 -6.97
N THR A 63 0.87 19.98 -5.93
CA THR A 63 1.19 21.09 -5.02
C THR A 63 0.87 20.66 -3.58
N GLY A 64 1.37 21.41 -2.61
CA GLY A 64 1.38 20.99 -1.20
C GLY A 64 2.65 20.20 -0.89
N SER A 65 2.70 19.55 0.26
CA SER A 65 3.86 18.77 0.70
C SER A 65 3.45 17.36 1.15
N VAL A 66 4.35 16.41 0.94
CA VAL A 66 4.27 15.06 1.49
C VAL A 66 5.58 14.79 2.21
N LEU A 67 5.52 14.74 3.52
CA LEU A 67 6.70 14.54 4.36
C LEU A 67 6.82 13.06 4.73
N TYR A 68 7.95 12.47 4.39
CA TYR A 68 8.37 11.17 4.91
C TYR A 68 9.43 11.40 5.98
N LYS A 69 9.12 11.06 7.23
CA LYS A 69 9.99 11.33 8.40
C LYS A 69 10.42 12.81 8.52
N GLY A 70 9.54 13.72 8.13
CA GLY A 70 9.78 15.16 8.19
C GLY A 70 10.52 15.76 6.99
N GLU A 71 10.93 14.96 6.00
CA GLU A 71 11.55 15.41 4.75
C GLU A 71 10.54 15.37 3.61
N ASP A 72 10.42 16.47 2.85
CA ASP A 72 9.50 16.52 1.70
C ASP A 72 10.00 15.59 0.58
N ILE A 73 9.17 14.59 0.24
CA ILE A 73 9.52 13.63 -0.82
C ILE A 73 9.67 14.26 -2.21
N PHE A 74 9.17 15.47 -2.42
CA PHE A 74 9.28 16.21 -3.68
C PHE A 74 10.51 17.15 -3.74
N ASP A 75 11.29 17.26 -2.66
CA ASP A 75 12.54 18.01 -2.70
C ASP A 75 13.47 17.44 -3.79
N SER A 76 14.17 18.34 -4.47
CA SER A 76 15.08 17.99 -5.57
C SER A 76 16.27 17.13 -5.16
N SER A 77 16.62 17.10 -3.87
CA SER A 77 17.69 16.29 -3.29
C SER A 77 17.27 14.84 -3.03
N VAL A 78 15.97 14.52 -3.06
CA VAL A 78 15.47 13.19 -2.73
C VAL A 78 15.79 12.17 -3.84
N ASP A 79 16.48 11.10 -3.48
CA ASP A 79 16.64 9.94 -4.35
C ASP A 79 15.35 9.13 -4.38
N VAL A 80 14.64 9.21 -5.50
CA VAL A 80 13.35 8.51 -5.71
C VAL A 80 13.49 6.98 -5.62
N SER A 81 14.66 6.43 -6.00
CA SER A 81 14.90 4.99 -5.89
C SER A 81 15.00 4.55 -4.43
N GLU A 82 15.68 5.36 -3.62
CA GLU A 82 15.77 5.13 -2.18
C GLU A 82 14.41 5.33 -1.49
N LEU A 83 13.65 6.38 -1.86
CA LEU A 83 12.29 6.57 -1.37
C LEU A 83 11.42 5.33 -1.65
N ARG A 84 11.43 4.81 -2.88
CA ARG A 84 10.65 3.61 -3.26
C ARG A 84 11.17 2.31 -2.65
N ARG A 85 12.39 2.29 -2.14
CA ARG A 85 12.90 1.21 -1.30
C ARG A 85 12.27 1.25 0.09
N GLN A 86 12.13 2.45 0.67
CA GLN A 86 11.55 2.66 2.00
C GLN A 86 10.02 2.61 1.99
N VAL A 87 9.39 3.05 0.91
CA VAL A 87 7.94 3.08 0.71
C VAL A 87 7.59 2.11 -0.42
N GLY A 88 7.36 0.85 -0.06
CA GLY A 88 7.07 -0.23 -1.01
C GLY A 88 5.60 -0.22 -1.46
N MET A 89 5.35 -0.66 -2.70
CA MET A 89 4.01 -0.68 -3.30
C MET A 89 3.58 -2.09 -3.72
N VAL A 90 2.35 -2.44 -3.34
CA VAL A 90 1.63 -3.65 -3.79
C VAL A 90 0.40 -3.22 -4.59
N PHE A 91 0.34 -3.64 -5.86
CA PHE A 91 -0.71 -3.22 -6.78
C PHE A 91 -1.97 -4.09 -6.68
N GLN A 92 -3.09 -3.56 -7.14
CA GLN A 92 -4.39 -4.21 -7.17
C GLN A 92 -4.36 -5.55 -7.93
N LYS A 93 -3.75 -5.55 -9.13
CA LYS A 93 -3.52 -6.79 -9.88
C LYS A 93 -2.15 -7.33 -9.54
N PRO A 94 -2.05 -8.61 -9.16
CA PRO A 94 -0.74 -9.24 -9.00
C PRO A 94 0.11 -9.03 -10.25
N ASN A 95 1.35 -8.61 -10.07
CA ASN A 95 2.27 -8.31 -11.15
C ASN A 95 3.65 -8.96 -10.94
N PRO A 96 3.70 -10.28 -10.72
CA PRO A 96 4.99 -10.96 -10.63
C PRO A 96 5.75 -10.81 -11.95
N PHE A 97 7.07 -10.67 -11.88
CA PHE A 97 7.91 -10.65 -13.07
C PHE A 97 7.87 -12.02 -13.75
N PRO A 98 8.00 -12.11 -15.09
CA PRO A 98 8.02 -13.38 -15.85
C PRO A 98 9.35 -14.12 -15.64
N MET A 99 9.70 -14.39 -14.40
CA MET A 99 10.89 -15.09 -13.95
C MET A 99 10.55 -16.06 -12.80
N SER A 100 11.56 -16.73 -12.25
CA SER A 100 11.33 -17.67 -11.15
C SER A 100 10.76 -16.99 -9.90
N ILE A 101 10.14 -17.78 -9.01
CA ILE A 101 9.68 -17.32 -7.69
C ILE A 101 10.88 -16.72 -6.93
N TYR A 102 12.02 -17.43 -6.92
CA TYR A 102 13.25 -16.98 -6.30
C TYR A 102 13.71 -15.62 -6.85
N ASP A 103 13.78 -15.49 -8.18
CA ASP A 103 14.30 -14.28 -8.81
C ASP A 103 13.37 -13.07 -8.62
N ASN A 104 12.05 -13.29 -8.50
CA ASN A 104 11.11 -12.22 -8.13
C ASN A 104 11.50 -11.58 -6.79
N ILE A 105 11.84 -12.38 -5.79
CA ILE A 105 12.22 -11.88 -4.46
C ILE A 105 13.64 -11.31 -4.46
N ALA A 106 14.57 -12.04 -5.08
CA ALA A 106 15.98 -11.64 -5.11
C ALA A 106 16.25 -10.40 -5.99
N TYR A 107 15.29 -9.98 -6.82
CA TYR A 107 15.47 -8.86 -7.76
C TYR A 107 15.82 -7.56 -7.05
N GLY A 108 15.00 -7.12 -6.11
CA GLY A 108 15.23 -5.88 -5.34
C GLY A 108 16.57 -5.90 -4.59
N PRO A 109 16.85 -6.89 -3.74
CA PRO A 109 18.14 -7.02 -3.06
C PRO A 109 19.35 -6.99 -3.99
N ARG A 110 19.28 -7.67 -5.14
CA ARG A 110 20.37 -7.63 -6.15
C ARG A 110 20.57 -6.23 -6.73
N THR A 111 19.49 -5.52 -7.03
CA THR A 111 19.54 -4.15 -7.55
C THR A 111 20.18 -3.21 -6.54
N HIS A 112 19.94 -3.46 -5.25
CA HIS A 112 20.57 -2.73 -4.13
C HIS A 112 21.92 -3.30 -3.68
N GLY A 113 22.60 -4.08 -4.54
CA GLY A 113 23.99 -4.47 -4.38
C GLY A 113 24.25 -5.75 -3.58
N VAL A 114 23.23 -6.52 -3.18
CA VAL A 114 23.41 -7.81 -2.51
C VAL A 114 23.88 -8.86 -3.53
N LYS A 115 25.16 -9.21 -3.52
CA LYS A 115 25.78 -10.20 -4.45
C LYS A 115 26.00 -11.57 -3.82
N ASN A 116 26.06 -11.65 -2.50
CA ASN A 116 26.31 -12.90 -1.79
C ASN A 116 25.10 -13.83 -1.88
N LYS A 117 25.32 -15.03 -2.44
CA LYS A 117 24.24 -16.00 -2.68
C LYS A 117 23.58 -16.47 -1.37
N ALA A 118 24.36 -16.78 -0.34
CA ALA A 118 23.81 -17.24 0.94
C ALA A 118 22.92 -16.17 1.59
N LYS A 119 23.32 -14.88 1.51
CA LYS A 119 22.49 -13.76 1.98
C LYS A 119 21.22 -13.59 1.15
N LEU A 120 21.29 -13.81 -0.16
CA LEU A 120 20.08 -13.80 -1.01
C LEU A 120 19.14 -14.95 -0.65
N ASP A 121 19.67 -16.15 -0.42
CA ASP A 121 18.87 -17.32 -0.02
C ASP A 121 18.13 -17.04 1.32
N GLU A 122 18.82 -16.43 2.29
CA GLU A 122 18.23 -16.00 3.57
C GLU A 122 17.12 -14.96 3.37
N ILE A 123 17.38 -13.91 2.56
CA ILE A 123 16.38 -12.87 2.27
C ILE A 123 15.16 -13.48 1.59
N VAL A 124 15.35 -14.36 0.61
CA VAL A 124 14.25 -15.02 -0.12
C VAL A 124 13.40 -15.85 0.84
N GLU A 125 14.00 -16.68 1.68
CA GLU A 125 13.25 -17.48 2.67
C GLU A 125 12.51 -16.57 3.65
N LYS A 126 13.20 -15.59 4.27
CA LYS A 126 12.62 -14.63 5.22
C LYS A 126 11.42 -13.89 4.61
N SER A 127 11.54 -13.40 3.38
CA SER A 127 10.48 -12.64 2.72
C SER A 127 9.27 -13.52 2.36
N LEU A 128 9.50 -14.74 1.88
CA LEU A 128 8.43 -15.70 1.57
C LEU A 128 7.71 -16.18 2.84
N ARG A 129 8.43 -16.36 3.95
CA ARG A 129 7.83 -16.64 5.27
C ARG A 129 7.04 -15.42 5.76
N GLY A 130 7.62 -14.23 5.68
CA GLY A 130 6.96 -12.97 6.05
C GLY A 130 5.70 -12.66 5.25
N ALA A 131 5.54 -13.25 4.06
CA ALA A 131 4.33 -13.15 3.25
C ALA A 131 3.43 -14.40 3.33
N ALA A 132 3.64 -15.28 4.30
CA ALA A 132 2.87 -16.50 4.56
C ALA A 132 2.71 -17.41 3.31
N ILE A 133 3.75 -17.51 2.45
CA ILE A 133 3.71 -18.33 1.23
C ILE A 133 4.81 -19.39 1.16
N TRP A 134 5.80 -19.35 2.05
CA TRP A 134 6.97 -20.23 2.02
C TRP A 134 6.62 -21.70 1.87
N ASP A 135 5.75 -22.22 2.71
CA ASP A 135 5.41 -23.65 2.72
C ASP A 135 4.71 -24.13 1.44
N GLU A 136 4.09 -23.21 0.71
CA GLU A 136 3.44 -23.52 -0.57
C GLU A 136 4.43 -23.54 -1.75
N VAL A 137 5.59 -22.85 -1.63
CA VAL A 137 6.48 -22.65 -2.77
C VAL A 137 7.92 -23.12 -2.57
N LYS A 138 8.35 -23.48 -1.35
CA LYS A 138 9.74 -23.84 -1.00
C LYS A 138 10.35 -24.93 -1.91
N ASP A 139 9.54 -25.89 -2.37
CA ASP A 139 9.97 -26.98 -3.23
C ASP A 139 9.97 -26.64 -4.73
N CYS A 140 9.53 -25.42 -5.07
CA CYS A 140 9.40 -25.00 -6.47
C CYS A 140 9.91 -23.57 -6.76
N LEU A 141 10.84 -23.05 -5.98
CA LEU A 141 11.40 -21.69 -6.09
C LEU A 141 11.95 -21.35 -7.49
N LYS A 142 12.37 -22.35 -8.26
CA LYS A 142 12.89 -22.18 -9.63
C LYS A 142 11.80 -22.13 -10.69
N LYS A 143 10.54 -22.45 -10.34
CA LYS A 143 9.42 -22.38 -11.30
C LYS A 143 9.04 -20.94 -11.60
N ASN A 144 8.46 -20.73 -12.79
CA ASN A 144 7.98 -19.41 -13.21
C ASN A 144 6.83 -18.95 -12.29
N ALA A 145 6.94 -17.73 -11.77
CA ALA A 145 5.97 -17.14 -10.85
C ALA A 145 4.58 -16.96 -11.47
N LEU A 146 4.48 -16.81 -12.80
CA LEU A 146 3.20 -16.68 -13.49
C LEU A 146 2.33 -17.94 -13.42
N GLY A 147 2.91 -19.11 -13.07
CA GLY A 147 2.18 -20.35 -12.86
C GLY A 147 1.51 -20.49 -11.48
N LEU A 148 1.69 -19.54 -10.59
CA LEU A 148 1.03 -19.50 -9.27
C LEU A 148 -0.43 -19.07 -9.39
N SER A 149 -1.27 -19.47 -8.40
CA SER A 149 -2.64 -18.96 -8.28
C SER A 149 -2.66 -17.44 -8.00
N GLY A 150 -3.78 -16.76 -8.24
CA GLY A 150 -3.89 -15.32 -8.02
C GLY A 150 -3.53 -14.89 -6.60
N GLY A 151 -4.02 -15.60 -5.58
CA GLY A 151 -3.68 -15.34 -4.18
C GLY A 151 -2.20 -15.61 -3.86
N GLN A 152 -1.60 -16.64 -4.47
CA GLN A 152 -0.16 -16.91 -4.34
C GLN A 152 0.67 -15.82 -5.02
N GLN A 153 0.26 -15.36 -6.22
CA GLN A 153 0.95 -14.26 -6.92
C GLN A 153 0.89 -12.98 -6.11
N GLN A 154 -0.25 -12.67 -5.48
CA GLN A 154 -0.38 -11.48 -4.64
C GLN A 154 0.53 -11.55 -3.41
N ARG A 155 0.55 -12.68 -2.70
CA ARG A 155 1.48 -12.87 -1.57
C ARG A 155 2.94 -12.86 -2.02
N LEU A 156 3.25 -13.35 -3.22
CA LEU A 156 4.58 -13.22 -3.81
C LEU A 156 4.96 -11.75 -4.06
N CYS A 157 4.02 -10.91 -4.55
CA CYS A 157 4.25 -9.48 -4.72
C CYS A 157 4.47 -8.77 -3.37
N ILE A 158 3.75 -9.18 -2.32
CA ILE A 158 4.02 -8.71 -0.96
C ILE A 158 5.42 -9.14 -0.51
N ALA A 159 5.79 -10.42 -0.67
CA ALA A 159 7.13 -10.92 -0.34
C ALA A 159 8.23 -10.15 -1.07
N ARG A 160 8.01 -9.82 -2.35
CA ARG A 160 8.94 -9.01 -3.15
C ARG A 160 9.12 -7.61 -2.57
N ALA A 161 8.05 -6.97 -2.12
CA ALA A 161 8.12 -5.67 -1.46
C ALA A 161 8.88 -5.76 -0.13
N LEU A 162 8.63 -6.81 0.67
CA LEU A 162 9.30 -7.03 1.95
C LEU A 162 10.80 -7.34 1.82
N ALA A 163 11.26 -7.84 0.66
CA ALA A 163 12.65 -8.27 0.45
C ALA A 163 13.67 -7.13 0.51
N VAL A 164 13.23 -5.89 0.34
CA VAL A 164 14.07 -4.68 0.47
C VAL A 164 13.93 -4.00 1.84
N GLU A 165 13.19 -4.63 2.76
CA GLU A 165 12.93 -4.17 4.13
C GLU A 165 12.41 -2.70 4.16
N PRO A 166 11.23 -2.43 3.55
CA PRO A 166 10.65 -1.09 3.57
C PRO A 166 10.21 -0.71 4.99
N GLU A 167 9.89 0.56 5.21
CA GLU A 167 9.26 1.00 6.46
C GLU A 167 7.75 1.22 6.29
N VAL A 168 7.34 1.56 5.08
CA VAL A 168 5.93 1.75 4.70
C VAL A 168 5.57 0.77 3.59
N LEU A 169 4.41 0.14 3.70
CA LEU A 169 3.85 -0.74 2.69
C LEU A 169 2.51 -0.17 2.21
N LEU A 170 2.49 0.28 0.98
CA LEU A 170 1.29 0.76 0.30
C LEU A 170 0.60 -0.40 -0.40
N MET A 171 -0.70 -0.56 -0.21
CA MET A 171 -1.48 -1.65 -0.81
C MET A 171 -2.72 -1.08 -1.53
N ASP A 172 -2.74 -1.15 -2.86
CA ASP A 172 -3.86 -0.69 -3.68
C ASP A 172 -4.82 -1.85 -3.92
N GLU A 173 -5.93 -1.92 -3.17
CA GLU A 173 -6.97 -2.96 -3.25
C GLU A 173 -6.43 -4.41 -3.37
N PRO A 174 -5.53 -4.86 -2.48
CA PRO A 174 -4.75 -6.11 -2.67
C PRO A 174 -5.59 -7.39 -2.70
N THR A 175 -6.88 -7.31 -2.35
CA THR A 175 -7.78 -8.46 -2.22
C THR A 175 -8.94 -8.44 -3.23
N SER A 176 -9.06 -7.39 -4.05
CA SER A 176 -10.25 -7.15 -4.90
C SER A 176 -10.52 -8.23 -5.95
N ALA A 177 -9.49 -8.98 -6.39
CA ALA A 177 -9.59 -10.02 -7.40
C ALA A 177 -9.39 -11.44 -6.81
N LEU A 178 -9.49 -11.60 -5.49
CA LEU A 178 -9.20 -12.84 -4.79
C LEU A 178 -10.46 -13.51 -4.24
N ASP A 179 -10.37 -14.83 -4.08
CA ASP A 179 -11.38 -15.62 -3.37
C ASP A 179 -11.36 -15.31 -1.86
N PRO A 180 -12.45 -15.65 -1.13
CA PRO A 180 -12.55 -15.35 0.31
C PRO A 180 -11.43 -15.94 1.17
N ILE A 181 -10.92 -17.12 0.85
CA ILE A 181 -9.84 -17.77 1.60
C ILE A 181 -8.52 -17.00 1.39
N SER A 182 -8.21 -16.65 0.16
CA SER A 182 -7.04 -15.84 -0.17
C SER A 182 -7.12 -14.44 0.43
N THR A 183 -8.33 -13.85 0.47
CA THR A 183 -8.59 -12.56 1.13
C THR A 183 -8.29 -12.61 2.62
N SER A 184 -8.82 -13.63 3.34
CA SER A 184 -8.56 -13.82 4.78
C SER A 184 -7.07 -13.94 5.08
N LYS A 185 -6.32 -14.71 4.29
CA LYS A 185 -4.87 -14.83 4.43
C LYS A 185 -4.12 -13.50 4.29
N ILE A 186 -4.57 -12.61 3.38
CA ILE A 186 -3.95 -11.29 3.21
C ILE A 186 -4.33 -10.35 4.36
N GLU A 187 -5.56 -10.42 4.87
CA GLU A 187 -5.98 -9.66 6.04
C GLU A 187 -5.18 -10.05 7.29
N GLU A 188 -5.06 -11.36 7.57
CA GLU A 188 -4.23 -11.88 8.67
C GLU A 188 -2.78 -11.44 8.52
N LEU A 189 -2.22 -11.56 7.30
CA LEU A 189 -0.87 -11.12 6.98
C LEU A 189 -0.67 -9.63 7.24
N ALA A 190 -1.62 -8.76 6.83
CA ALA A 190 -1.52 -7.32 7.08
C ALA A 190 -1.49 -7.01 8.59
N MET A 191 -2.30 -7.70 9.40
CA MET A 191 -2.29 -7.54 10.85
C MET A 191 -0.96 -7.99 11.50
N GLU A 192 -0.33 -9.05 10.99
CA GLU A 192 1.00 -9.48 11.45
C GLU A 192 2.09 -8.50 11.04
N LEU A 193 2.01 -7.98 9.81
CA LEU A 193 3.01 -7.07 9.26
C LEU A 193 3.03 -5.72 9.96
N LYS A 194 1.90 -5.22 10.49
CA LYS A 194 1.84 -3.92 11.18
C LYS A 194 2.75 -3.82 12.40
N GLU A 195 3.11 -4.94 13.01
CA GLU A 195 4.05 -4.96 14.13
C GLU A 195 5.45 -4.42 13.75
N LYS A 196 5.77 -4.45 12.44
CA LYS A 196 7.08 -4.04 11.92
C LYS A 196 7.00 -2.90 10.92
N TYR A 197 5.92 -2.82 10.17
CA TYR A 197 5.74 -1.92 9.04
C TYR A 197 4.53 -1.00 9.26
N THR A 198 4.57 0.18 8.69
CA THR A 198 3.38 1.01 8.55
C THR A 198 2.67 0.61 7.27
N ILE A 199 1.35 0.43 7.31
CA ILE A 199 0.58 -0.02 6.16
C ILE A 199 -0.47 1.03 5.81
N VAL A 200 -0.51 1.42 4.53
CA VAL A 200 -1.61 2.22 3.97
C VAL A 200 -2.32 1.36 2.92
N ILE A 201 -3.58 1.06 3.16
CA ILE A 201 -4.35 0.14 2.32
C ILE A 201 -5.58 0.81 1.72
N VAL A 202 -5.73 0.76 0.40
CA VAL A 202 -6.99 1.10 -0.27
C VAL A 202 -7.89 -0.12 -0.25
N THR A 203 -9.13 0.08 0.16
CA THR A 203 -10.17 -0.96 0.05
C THR A 203 -11.53 -0.34 -0.25
N HIS A 204 -12.35 -1.04 -1.03
CA HIS A 204 -13.76 -0.74 -1.22
C HIS A 204 -14.66 -1.56 -0.28
N ASN A 205 -14.07 -2.48 0.51
CA ASN A 205 -14.79 -3.31 1.47
C ASN A 205 -14.71 -2.70 2.87
N MET A 206 -15.77 -2.05 3.31
CA MET A 206 -15.87 -1.42 4.63
C MET A 206 -15.65 -2.41 5.77
N GLN A 207 -16.15 -3.65 5.63
CA GLN A 207 -15.97 -4.67 6.66
C GLN A 207 -14.48 -5.08 6.79
N GLN A 208 -13.74 -5.08 5.69
CA GLN A 208 -12.30 -5.29 5.72
C GLN A 208 -11.61 -4.15 6.47
N ALA A 209 -11.92 -2.89 6.16
CA ALA A 209 -11.37 -1.74 6.89
C ALA A 209 -11.61 -1.86 8.40
N VAL A 210 -12.85 -2.17 8.81
CA VAL A 210 -13.18 -2.35 10.24
C VAL A 210 -12.38 -3.45 10.92
N ARG A 211 -12.10 -4.57 10.19
CA ARG A 211 -11.39 -5.71 10.80
C ARG A 211 -9.90 -5.47 10.99
N ILE A 212 -9.26 -4.77 10.06
CA ILE A 212 -7.79 -4.76 10.01
C ILE A 212 -7.15 -3.41 10.29
N SER A 213 -7.86 -2.28 10.14
CA SER A 213 -7.23 -0.97 10.26
C SER A 213 -7.38 -0.32 11.63
N ASP A 214 -6.34 0.40 12.03
CA ASP A 214 -6.34 1.22 13.24
C ASP A 214 -6.97 2.60 12.95
N HIS A 215 -6.69 3.15 11.76
CA HIS A 215 -7.23 4.43 11.28
C HIS A 215 -7.91 4.25 9.94
N THR A 216 -8.93 5.05 9.69
CA THR A 216 -9.65 5.06 8.41
C THR A 216 -9.77 6.49 7.90
N ALA A 217 -9.52 6.65 6.59
CA ALA A 217 -9.67 7.90 5.85
C ALA A 217 -10.76 7.73 4.79
N PHE A 218 -11.83 8.52 4.88
CA PHE A 218 -12.91 8.52 3.89
C PHE A 218 -12.68 9.58 2.83
N PHE A 219 -12.54 9.14 1.58
CA PHE A 219 -12.36 9.98 0.40
C PHE A 219 -13.65 10.10 -0.40
N LEU A 220 -13.95 11.33 -0.86
CA LEU A 220 -15.08 11.61 -1.73
C LEU A 220 -14.73 12.73 -2.72
N LEU A 221 -14.88 12.49 -4.02
CA LEU A 221 -14.67 13.49 -5.10
C LEU A 221 -13.33 14.26 -5.01
N GLY A 222 -12.28 13.57 -4.61
CA GLY A 222 -10.92 14.10 -4.47
C GLY A 222 -10.65 14.78 -3.13
N GLU A 223 -11.58 14.78 -2.20
CA GLU A 223 -11.44 15.36 -0.86
C GLU A 223 -11.28 14.27 0.20
N LEU A 224 -10.51 14.54 1.24
CA LEU A 224 -10.51 13.79 2.48
C LEU A 224 -11.63 14.33 3.37
N VAL A 225 -12.75 13.60 3.44
CA VAL A 225 -13.95 14.04 4.15
C VAL A 225 -13.79 13.85 5.66
N GLU A 226 -13.28 12.70 6.06
CA GLU A 226 -13.11 12.36 7.48
C GLU A 226 -11.93 11.41 7.65
N TYR A 227 -11.18 11.60 8.73
CA TYR A 227 -10.05 10.76 9.12
C TYR A 227 -10.01 10.59 10.64
N GLY A 228 -9.80 9.38 11.11
CA GLY A 228 -9.71 9.10 12.54
C GLY A 228 -9.54 7.62 12.85
N GLU A 229 -9.61 7.30 14.15
CA GLU A 229 -9.63 5.91 14.60
C GLU A 229 -10.79 5.16 13.97
N THR A 230 -10.52 3.98 13.42
CA THR A 230 -11.48 3.18 12.66
C THR A 230 -12.77 2.92 13.45
N GLU A 231 -12.67 2.49 14.70
CA GLU A 231 -13.83 2.22 15.54
C GLU A 231 -14.74 3.43 15.71
N LYS A 232 -14.14 4.63 15.93
CA LYS A 232 -14.90 5.88 16.08
C LYS A 232 -15.56 6.29 14.77
N LEU A 233 -14.82 6.26 13.66
CA LEU A 233 -15.33 6.67 12.35
C LEU A 233 -16.52 5.82 11.91
N PHE A 234 -16.49 4.50 12.19
CA PHE A 234 -17.59 3.62 11.81
C PHE A 234 -18.76 3.61 12.81
N SER A 235 -18.54 3.89 14.08
CA SER A 235 -19.61 3.91 15.11
C SER A 235 -20.23 5.28 15.30
N GLN A 236 -19.47 6.36 15.13
CA GLN A 236 -19.90 7.75 15.39
C GLN A 236 -19.26 8.72 14.38
N PRO A 237 -19.57 8.58 13.07
CA PRO A 237 -19.05 9.48 12.05
C PRO A 237 -19.45 10.93 12.35
N GLN A 238 -18.53 11.85 12.13
CA GLN A 238 -18.74 13.29 12.41
C GLN A 238 -19.31 14.00 11.18
N ASP A 239 -18.95 13.56 9.96
CA ASP A 239 -19.47 14.11 8.72
C ASP A 239 -20.64 13.28 8.21
N LYS A 240 -21.73 13.97 7.85
CA LYS A 240 -22.92 13.29 7.32
C LYS A 240 -22.64 12.50 6.04
N ARG A 241 -21.71 12.92 5.21
CA ARG A 241 -21.31 12.20 3.99
C ARG A 241 -20.67 10.84 4.34
N THR A 242 -19.92 10.79 5.44
CA THR A 242 -19.34 9.55 5.99
C THR A 242 -20.47 8.63 6.49
N GLU A 243 -21.41 9.15 7.25
CA GLU A 243 -22.58 8.40 7.75
C GLU A 243 -23.39 7.80 6.59
N ASP A 244 -23.71 8.62 5.58
CA ASP A 244 -24.49 8.19 4.41
C ASP A 244 -23.73 7.11 3.61
N TYR A 245 -22.40 7.22 3.49
CA TYR A 245 -21.58 6.20 2.83
C TYR A 245 -21.56 4.87 3.60
N ILE A 246 -21.31 4.92 4.91
CA ILE A 246 -21.24 3.71 5.77
C ILE A 246 -22.59 3.00 5.84
N THR A 247 -23.69 3.75 5.87
CA THR A 247 -25.05 3.17 5.95
C THR A 247 -25.63 2.77 4.59
N GLY A 248 -24.88 2.94 3.49
CA GLY A 248 -25.36 2.61 2.14
C GLY A 248 -26.44 3.54 1.59
N ARG A 249 -26.62 4.72 2.18
CA ARG A 249 -27.56 5.76 1.74
C ARG A 249 -26.97 6.70 0.71
N PHE A 250 -25.83 6.32 0.17
CA PHE A 250 -25.06 7.09 -0.80
C PHE A 250 -25.65 6.86 -2.20
N GLY A 251 -26.35 7.83 -2.76
CA GLY A 251 -26.97 7.77 -4.08
C GLY A 251 -27.47 9.12 -4.51
#